data_f0cea05b4bae2e01ec2008ea06975b3d
#
_entry.id   f0cea05b4bae2e01ec2008ea06975b3d
#
_cell.length_a   1.000
_cell.length_b   1.000
_cell.length_c   1.000
_cell.angle_alpha   90.00
_cell.angle_beta   90.00
_cell.angle_gamma   90.00
#
_symmetry.space_group_name_H-M   'P 1'
#
loop_
_entity.id
_entity.type
_entity.pdbx_description
1 polymer ?
#
loop_
_entity_poly.entity_id
_entity_poly.type
_entity_poly.pdbx_seq_one_letter_code
_entity_poly.pdbx_strand_id
1 'polypeptide(L)'
;MRPEKVQDKAGKAVIRKGSKGAKNSVSSSEPHEIVPFVNRIICADALRALACIPDRSIDLIITSPPYNFGHAYAHDPHDDTHEWNRYFEKLLGVWKECARVLRPGGRIAVNIQPLFSDYVPTHHLISSQLTGLGLLWKAEFLWEKNNYNAKYTAWGSWKSPSMPYIKYTWEFIEVFDKETHKKGGRREDIDITAEEFKEWVLGRWSFPPEIRMKEYSHPAMFPEELPRRLMKLFSYKNDIVLDPFNGAGTTTLVAWKLHRRFIGIDISEQYCDRALQRLALVAENGVPPAPDYPMPSIMVMEPD
;
A
#
# COMPACT_ATOMS: atom_id res chain seq x y z
N MET A 1 -33.61 -9.14 -6.94
CA MET A 1 -34.82 -9.96 -6.81
C MET A 1 -35.43 -9.74 -5.44
N ARG A 2 -36.67 -9.27 -5.33
CA ARG A 2 -37.38 -9.16 -4.03
C ARG A 2 -37.92 -10.53 -3.67
N PRO A 3 -37.93 -10.97 -2.40
CA PRO A 3 -38.52 -12.26 -2.03
C PRO A 3 -40.05 -12.22 -2.21
N GLU A 4 -40.59 -13.26 -2.84
CA GLU A 4 -42.03 -13.48 -2.97
C GLU A 4 -42.67 -13.78 -1.61
N LYS A 5 -43.73 -13.08 -1.30
CA LYS A 5 -44.54 -13.34 -0.10
C LYS A 5 -45.61 -14.40 -0.47
N VAL A 6 -45.46 -15.58 0.14
CA VAL A 6 -46.50 -16.61 0.10
C VAL A 6 -47.34 -16.49 1.37
N GLN A 7 -48.68 -16.39 1.23
CA GLN A 7 -49.65 -16.39 2.35
C GLN A 7 -50.20 -17.79 2.57
N ASP A 8 -50.36 -18.18 3.84
CA ASP A 8 -51.07 -19.41 4.19
C ASP A 8 -52.59 -19.19 4.27
N LYS A 9 -53.35 -20.30 4.38
CA LYS A 9 -54.84 -20.29 4.41
C LYS A 9 -55.45 -19.60 5.64
N ALA A 10 -54.64 -19.04 6.54
CA ALA A 10 -55.05 -18.32 7.75
C ALA A 10 -54.62 -16.85 7.79
N GLY A 11 -54.02 -16.32 6.72
CA GLY A 11 -53.69 -14.89 6.61
C GLY A 11 -52.48 -14.44 7.45
N LYS A 12 -51.68 -15.34 8.03
CA LYS A 12 -50.49 -14.99 8.78
C LYS A 12 -49.22 -15.20 7.94
N ALA A 13 -48.36 -14.18 7.91
CA ALA A 13 -47.07 -14.25 7.24
C ALA A 13 -46.11 -15.18 7.99
N VAL A 14 -45.73 -16.30 7.37
CA VAL A 14 -44.73 -17.23 7.90
C VAL A 14 -43.41 -17.02 7.17
N ILE A 15 -42.40 -16.56 7.90
CA ILE A 15 -41.03 -16.49 7.37
C ILE A 15 -40.40 -17.86 7.59
N ARG A 16 -40.23 -18.65 6.54
CA ARG A 16 -39.45 -19.88 6.57
C ARG A 16 -37.97 -19.52 6.67
N LYS A 17 -37.31 -19.88 7.79
CA LYS A 17 -35.87 -19.87 7.92
C LYS A 17 -35.28 -20.87 6.91
N GLY A 18 -34.57 -20.36 5.90
CA GLY A 18 -33.80 -21.18 4.99
C GLY A 18 -32.81 -22.07 5.73
N SER A 19 -32.67 -23.32 5.31
CA SER A 19 -31.73 -24.30 5.80
C SER A 19 -30.32 -23.71 5.83
N LYS A 20 -29.61 -23.91 6.93
CA LYS A 20 -28.19 -23.59 7.08
C LYS A 20 -27.41 -24.36 6.02
N GLY A 21 -27.00 -23.67 4.96
CA GLY A 21 -26.01 -24.19 4.03
C GLY A 21 -24.72 -24.52 4.78
N ALA A 22 -24.13 -25.64 4.46
CA ALA A 22 -22.87 -26.12 5.00
C ALA A 22 -21.82 -24.99 4.92
N LYS A 23 -21.16 -24.72 6.04
CA LYS A 23 -19.97 -23.87 6.07
C LYS A 23 -18.87 -24.63 5.32
N ASN A 24 -18.65 -24.29 4.05
CA ASN A 24 -17.40 -24.62 3.39
C ASN A 24 -16.29 -23.86 4.12
N SER A 25 -15.57 -24.59 4.96
CA SER A 25 -14.25 -24.19 5.44
C SER A 25 -13.33 -24.16 4.22
N VAL A 26 -13.15 -22.99 3.62
CA VAL A 26 -12.07 -22.78 2.66
C VAL A 26 -10.78 -22.85 3.49
N SER A 27 -10.14 -24.03 3.50
CA SER A 27 -8.74 -24.15 3.90
C SER A 27 -7.96 -23.41 2.79
N SER A 28 -7.54 -22.20 3.09
CA SER A 28 -6.59 -21.48 2.25
C SER A 28 -5.21 -22.11 2.41
N SER A 29 -4.96 -23.24 1.74
CA SER A 29 -3.59 -23.65 1.45
C SER A 29 -3.03 -22.57 0.53
N GLU A 30 -2.01 -21.86 0.98
CA GLU A 30 -1.30 -20.90 0.14
C GLU A 30 -0.75 -21.59 -1.10
N PRO A 31 -0.72 -20.92 -2.25
CA PRO A 31 -0.01 -21.45 -3.39
C PRO A 31 1.45 -21.67 -2.97
N HIS A 32 1.95 -22.89 -3.05
CA HIS A 32 3.36 -23.19 -2.75
C HIS A 32 4.35 -22.31 -3.51
N GLU A 33 3.92 -21.75 -4.62
CA GLU A 33 4.68 -20.88 -5.52
C GLU A 33 5.03 -19.51 -4.91
N ILE A 34 4.29 -18.99 -3.91
CA ILE A 34 4.60 -17.69 -3.28
C ILE A 34 5.69 -17.79 -2.21
N VAL A 35 5.88 -18.96 -1.61
CA VAL A 35 6.78 -19.16 -0.47
C VAL A 35 8.21 -18.65 -0.69
N PRO A 36 8.83 -18.80 -1.88
CA PRO A 36 10.18 -18.29 -2.11
C PRO A 36 10.32 -16.77 -1.97
N PHE A 37 9.24 -16.01 -2.18
CA PHE A 37 9.23 -14.55 -2.15
C PHE A 37 8.89 -13.96 -0.78
N VAL A 38 8.29 -14.77 0.10
CA VAL A 38 7.83 -14.31 1.42
C VAL A 38 9.00 -13.91 2.30
N ASN A 39 8.88 -12.74 2.96
CA ASN A 39 9.90 -12.12 3.79
C ASN A 39 11.21 -11.84 3.04
N ARG A 40 11.10 -11.47 1.76
CA ARG A 40 12.22 -11.07 0.92
C ARG A 40 12.19 -9.58 0.60
N ILE A 41 13.39 -9.00 0.54
CA ILE A 41 13.65 -7.75 -0.15
C ILE A 41 14.24 -8.13 -1.50
N ILE A 42 13.54 -7.84 -2.58
CA ILE A 42 13.92 -8.21 -3.95
C ILE A 42 14.61 -7.02 -4.59
N CYS A 43 15.88 -7.16 -4.91
CA CYS A 43 16.64 -6.14 -5.61
C CYS A 43 16.49 -6.34 -7.12
N ALA A 44 15.54 -5.60 -7.72
CA ALA A 44 15.20 -5.70 -9.14
C ALA A 44 14.28 -4.55 -9.58
N ASP A 45 14.13 -4.35 -10.89
CA ASP A 45 13.03 -3.57 -11.46
C ASP A 45 11.66 -4.11 -11.01
N ALA A 46 10.75 -3.21 -10.66
CA ALA A 46 9.44 -3.56 -10.11
C ALA A 46 8.61 -4.45 -11.05
N LEU A 47 8.55 -4.13 -12.35
CA LEU A 47 7.80 -4.91 -13.32
C LEU A 47 8.36 -6.33 -13.45
N ARG A 48 9.68 -6.44 -13.50
CA ARG A 48 10.38 -7.72 -13.61
C ARG A 48 10.14 -8.59 -12.38
N ALA A 49 10.29 -8.04 -11.19
CA ALA A 49 10.07 -8.78 -9.95
C ALA A 49 8.60 -9.19 -9.80
N LEU A 50 7.66 -8.28 -10.06
CA LEU A 50 6.22 -8.56 -9.99
C LEU A 50 5.80 -9.68 -10.95
N ALA A 51 6.37 -9.73 -12.16
CA ALA A 51 6.06 -10.80 -13.14
C ALA A 51 6.37 -12.22 -12.64
N CYS A 52 7.28 -12.35 -11.66
CA CYS A 52 7.61 -13.63 -11.03
C CYS A 52 6.69 -13.98 -9.85
N ILE A 53 5.94 -13.02 -9.32
CA ILE A 53 5.01 -13.24 -8.21
C ILE A 53 3.73 -13.90 -8.75
N PRO A 54 3.24 -14.99 -8.13
CA PRO A 54 2.05 -15.68 -8.59
C PRO A 54 0.80 -14.80 -8.55
N ASP A 55 -0.14 -15.09 -9.46
CA ASP A 55 -1.47 -14.47 -9.48
C ASP A 55 -2.19 -14.65 -8.14
N ARG A 56 -2.95 -13.65 -7.75
CA ARG A 56 -3.89 -13.75 -6.61
C ARG A 56 -3.24 -14.26 -5.32
N SER A 57 -1.99 -13.82 -5.06
CA SER A 57 -1.19 -14.27 -3.92
C SER A 57 -1.02 -13.22 -2.83
N ILE A 58 -1.26 -11.94 -3.12
CA ILE A 58 -1.02 -10.79 -2.25
C ILE A 58 -2.33 -10.30 -1.61
N ASP A 59 -2.25 -9.99 -0.32
CA ASP A 59 -3.39 -9.54 0.48
C ASP A 59 -3.54 -8.01 0.53
N LEU A 60 -2.41 -7.31 0.62
CA LEU A 60 -2.38 -5.85 0.73
C LEU A 60 -1.13 -5.32 0.03
N ILE A 61 -1.30 -4.29 -0.78
CA ILE A 61 -0.20 -3.49 -1.33
C ILE A 61 -0.25 -2.12 -0.66
N ILE A 62 0.89 -1.66 -0.13
CA ILE A 62 1.07 -0.30 0.39
C ILE A 62 2.30 0.27 -0.26
N THR A 63 2.17 1.39 -0.95
CA THR A 63 3.29 1.96 -1.68
C THR A 63 3.16 3.46 -1.90
N SER A 64 4.28 4.09 -2.22
CA SER A 64 4.37 5.44 -2.75
C SER A 64 5.28 5.38 -3.97
N PRO A 65 4.76 5.60 -5.17
CA PRO A 65 5.58 5.55 -6.38
C PRO A 65 6.62 6.69 -6.37
N PRO A 66 7.73 6.57 -7.11
CA PRO A 66 8.68 7.68 -7.31
C PRO A 66 7.93 8.89 -7.87
N TYR A 67 8.24 10.10 -7.36
CA TYR A 67 7.41 11.27 -7.64
C TYR A 67 7.75 12.02 -8.92
N ASN A 68 8.73 11.58 -9.69
CA ASN A 68 9.21 12.27 -10.92
C ASN A 68 9.65 13.73 -10.68
N PHE A 69 10.27 13.99 -9.52
CA PHE A 69 10.73 15.33 -9.13
C PHE A 69 12.19 15.62 -9.52
N GLY A 70 12.88 14.71 -10.20
CA GLY A 70 14.32 14.79 -10.42
C GLY A 70 15.12 14.53 -9.16
N HIS A 71 14.56 13.82 -8.19
CA HIS A 71 15.34 13.32 -7.06
C HIS A 71 16.27 12.22 -7.54
N ALA A 72 17.56 12.35 -7.20
CA ALA A 72 18.51 11.26 -7.39
C ALA A 72 18.17 10.13 -6.41
N TYR A 73 17.50 9.08 -6.90
CA TYR A 73 17.37 7.83 -6.17
C TYR A 73 18.62 7.00 -6.46
N ALA A 74 19.39 6.71 -5.39
CA ALA A 74 20.57 5.85 -5.28
C ALA A 74 21.70 6.17 -6.25
N HIS A 75 22.00 6.39 -7.26
CA HIS A 75 23.14 6.69 -8.14
C HIS A 75 22.77 7.15 -9.56
N ASP A 76 21.49 7.15 -9.91
CA ASP A 76 21.05 7.70 -11.18
C ASP A 76 20.34 9.05 -10.97
N PRO A 77 21.00 10.19 -11.28
CA PRO A 77 20.40 11.52 -11.15
C PRO A 77 19.24 11.75 -12.12
N HIS A 78 18.98 10.81 -13.05
CA HIS A 78 17.93 10.92 -14.07
C HIS A 78 16.77 9.96 -13.85
N ASP A 79 16.81 9.14 -12.81
CA ASP A 79 15.84 8.07 -12.60
C ASP A 79 14.42 8.58 -12.30
N ASP A 80 14.28 9.80 -11.82
CA ASP A 80 12.99 10.45 -11.50
C ASP A 80 12.63 11.59 -12.48
N THR A 81 13.31 11.77 -13.60
CA THR A 81 13.05 12.80 -14.60
C THR A 81 12.57 12.20 -15.92
N HIS A 82 11.34 11.73 -15.94
CA HIS A 82 10.71 11.28 -17.17
C HIS A 82 9.69 12.31 -17.68
N GLU A 83 9.50 12.35 -19.01
CA GLU A 83 8.29 12.98 -19.55
C GLU A 83 7.06 12.35 -18.90
N TRP A 84 6.09 13.15 -18.50
CA TRP A 84 4.91 12.69 -17.76
C TRP A 84 4.18 11.51 -18.41
N ASN A 85 4.07 11.50 -19.74
CA ASN A 85 3.44 10.38 -20.45
C ASN A 85 4.18 9.06 -20.21
N ARG A 86 5.51 9.09 -20.36
CA ARG A 86 6.36 7.90 -20.13
C ARG A 86 6.33 7.44 -18.68
N TYR A 87 6.32 8.37 -17.73
CA TYR A 87 6.17 8.07 -16.32
C TYR A 87 4.87 7.32 -16.04
N PHE A 88 3.71 7.85 -16.51
CA PHE A 88 2.42 7.20 -16.31
C PHE A 88 2.27 5.89 -17.07
N GLU A 89 2.91 5.72 -18.23
CA GLU A 89 2.97 4.44 -18.95
C GLU A 89 3.71 3.36 -18.13
N LYS A 90 4.87 3.70 -17.57
CA LYS A 90 5.63 2.79 -16.69
C LYS A 90 4.81 2.42 -15.46
N LEU A 91 4.22 3.38 -14.78
CA LEU A 91 3.36 3.14 -13.63
C LEU A 91 2.16 2.25 -13.97
N LEU A 92 1.51 2.48 -15.11
CA LEU A 92 0.40 1.63 -15.56
C LEU A 92 0.83 0.17 -15.70
N GLY A 93 2.05 -0.09 -16.18
CA GLY A 93 2.63 -1.44 -16.20
C GLY A 93 2.71 -2.05 -14.81
N VAL A 94 3.25 -1.31 -13.85
CA VAL A 94 3.34 -1.76 -12.44
C VAL A 94 1.94 -1.99 -11.84
N TRP A 95 1.00 -1.08 -12.09
CA TRP A 95 -0.38 -1.24 -11.59
C TRP A 95 -1.12 -2.45 -12.17
N LYS A 96 -0.87 -2.81 -13.45
CA LYS A 96 -1.40 -4.04 -14.05
C LYS A 96 -0.92 -5.28 -13.28
N GLU A 97 0.38 -5.35 -13.01
CA GLU A 97 0.95 -6.44 -12.23
C GLU A 97 0.45 -6.44 -10.78
N CYS A 98 0.38 -5.28 -10.13
CA CYS A 98 -0.22 -5.16 -8.80
C CYS A 98 -1.66 -5.69 -8.78
N ALA A 99 -2.47 -5.31 -9.77
CA ALA A 99 -3.83 -5.81 -9.90
C ALA A 99 -3.88 -7.33 -10.15
N ARG A 100 -2.93 -7.91 -10.90
CA ARG A 100 -2.83 -9.36 -11.17
C ARG A 100 -2.52 -10.13 -9.90
N VAL A 101 -1.51 -9.71 -9.15
CA VAL A 101 -1.05 -10.42 -7.94
C VAL A 101 -1.99 -10.29 -6.75
N LEU A 102 -2.87 -9.28 -6.70
CA LEU A 102 -3.86 -9.12 -5.63
C LEU A 102 -4.89 -10.24 -5.65
N ARG A 103 -5.21 -10.78 -4.46
CA ARG A 103 -6.32 -11.72 -4.24
C ARG A 103 -7.67 -11.02 -4.38
N PRO A 104 -8.76 -11.73 -4.66
CA PRO A 104 -10.11 -11.20 -4.49
C PRO A 104 -10.32 -10.66 -3.05
N GLY A 105 -10.73 -9.40 -2.91
CA GLY A 105 -10.81 -8.71 -1.63
C GLY A 105 -9.48 -8.20 -1.08
N GLY A 106 -8.37 -8.48 -1.76
CA GLY A 106 -7.07 -7.83 -1.53
C GLY A 106 -7.14 -6.35 -1.88
N ARG A 107 -6.24 -5.55 -1.34
CA ARG A 107 -6.29 -4.09 -1.43
C ARG A 107 -4.97 -3.50 -1.88
N ILE A 108 -5.04 -2.37 -2.58
CA ILE A 108 -3.90 -1.51 -2.84
C ILE A 108 -4.15 -0.13 -2.23
N ALA A 109 -3.20 0.36 -1.48
CA ALA A 109 -3.16 1.71 -0.92
C ALA A 109 -1.95 2.45 -1.47
N VAL A 110 -2.19 3.53 -2.20
CA VAL A 110 -1.14 4.33 -2.83
C VAL A 110 -1.07 5.70 -2.17
N ASN A 111 0.07 6.04 -1.59
CA ASN A 111 0.32 7.36 -1.03
C ASN A 111 0.88 8.28 -2.12
N ILE A 112 0.23 9.41 -2.35
CA ILE A 112 0.51 10.27 -3.49
C ILE A 112 0.48 11.74 -3.08
N GLN A 113 1.50 12.49 -3.47
CA GLN A 113 1.51 13.94 -3.37
C GLN A 113 1.16 14.56 -4.72
N PRO A 114 0.20 15.51 -4.79
CA PRO A 114 -0.03 16.28 -6.00
C PRO A 114 1.21 17.09 -6.38
N LEU A 115 1.56 17.12 -7.68
CA LEU A 115 2.67 17.89 -8.21
C LEU A 115 2.21 19.28 -8.63
N PHE A 116 2.41 20.24 -7.77
CA PHE A 116 2.04 21.62 -8.06
C PHE A 116 3.12 22.37 -8.87
N SER A 117 4.39 21.93 -8.85
CA SER A 117 5.44 22.55 -9.67
C SER A 117 5.15 22.46 -11.15
N ASP A 118 4.60 21.33 -11.61
CA ASP A 118 4.29 21.06 -13.00
C ASP A 118 2.78 21.07 -13.28
N TYR A 119 1.98 21.44 -12.29
CA TYR A 119 0.50 21.45 -12.36
C TYR A 119 -0.10 20.09 -12.75
N VAL A 120 0.53 18.97 -12.34
CA VAL A 120 0.07 17.61 -12.65
C VAL A 120 -0.71 17.03 -11.47
N PRO A 121 -2.01 16.74 -11.63
CA PRO A 121 -2.82 16.14 -10.58
C PRO A 121 -2.56 14.62 -10.49
N THR A 122 -1.36 14.22 -10.05
CA THR A 122 -0.86 12.84 -10.04
C THR A 122 -1.80 11.87 -9.35
N HIS A 123 -2.41 12.25 -8.22
CA HIS A 123 -3.38 11.43 -7.49
C HIS A 123 -4.61 11.09 -8.34
N HIS A 124 -5.17 12.04 -9.08
CA HIS A 124 -6.31 11.78 -9.97
C HIS A 124 -5.93 10.87 -11.15
N LEU A 125 -4.74 11.07 -11.73
CA LEU A 125 -4.28 10.25 -12.86
C LEU A 125 -4.01 8.81 -12.44
N ILE A 126 -3.39 8.59 -11.28
CA ILE A 126 -3.15 7.25 -10.72
C ILE A 126 -4.48 6.59 -10.34
N SER A 127 -5.41 7.31 -9.68
CA SER A 127 -6.76 6.79 -9.39
C SER A 127 -7.50 6.38 -10.66
N SER A 128 -7.39 7.18 -11.73
CA SER A 128 -7.98 6.85 -13.03
C SER A 128 -7.37 5.57 -13.63
N GLN A 129 -6.05 5.40 -13.54
CA GLN A 129 -5.38 4.19 -14.01
C GLN A 129 -5.85 2.95 -13.23
N LEU A 130 -5.87 3.00 -11.89
CA LEU A 130 -6.29 1.89 -11.04
C LEU A 130 -7.75 1.51 -11.27
N THR A 131 -8.64 2.50 -11.39
CA THR A 131 -10.05 2.29 -11.75
C THR A 131 -10.20 1.68 -13.14
N GLY A 132 -9.41 2.16 -14.12
CA GLY A 132 -9.39 1.64 -15.49
C GLY A 132 -8.93 0.18 -15.58
N LEU A 133 -8.18 -0.32 -14.61
CA LEU A 133 -7.79 -1.72 -14.47
C LEU A 133 -8.87 -2.59 -13.79
N GLY A 134 -10.04 -2.02 -13.47
CA GLY A 134 -11.15 -2.74 -12.85
C GLY A 134 -11.01 -2.90 -11.33
N LEU A 135 -10.09 -2.17 -10.69
CA LEU A 135 -10.06 -2.09 -9.23
C LEU A 135 -11.21 -1.21 -8.73
N LEU A 136 -11.80 -1.60 -7.62
CA LEU A 136 -12.96 -0.93 -7.03
C LEU A 136 -12.49 0.14 -6.05
N TRP A 137 -12.77 1.41 -6.31
CA TRP A 137 -12.46 2.48 -5.38
C TRP A 137 -13.11 2.23 -4.02
N LYS A 138 -12.34 2.30 -2.95
CA LYS A 138 -12.79 2.02 -1.59
C LYS A 138 -12.81 3.25 -0.71
N ALA A 139 -11.72 4.00 -0.68
CA ALA A 139 -11.55 5.16 0.19
C ALA A 139 -10.42 6.05 -0.29
N GLU A 140 -10.48 7.30 0.12
CA GLU A 140 -9.40 8.26 0.07
C GLU A 140 -9.15 8.78 1.49
N PHE A 141 -7.89 8.79 1.92
CA PHE A 141 -7.47 9.43 3.15
C PHE A 141 -6.60 10.64 2.83
N LEU A 142 -6.78 11.69 3.59
CA LEU A 142 -5.94 12.88 3.54
C LEU A 142 -4.97 12.80 4.73
N TRP A 143 -3.68 12.64 4.45
CA TRP A 143 -2.64 12.68 5.47
C TRP A 143 -2.08 14.09 5.59
N GLU A 144 -2.49 14.82 6.64
CA GLU A 144 -1.99 16.14 7.04
C GLU A 144 -0.63 15.98 7.74
N LYS A 145 0.42 16.54 7.13
CA LYS A 145 1.80 16.41 7.59
C LYS A 145 2.15 17.30 8.77
N ASN A 146 1.29 18.22 9.17
CA ASN A 146 1.56 19.24 10.19
C ASN A 146 2.81 20.10 9.90
N ASN A 147 3.21 20.17 8.63
CA ASN A 147 4.38 20.92 8.19
C ASN A 147 3.97 22.28 7.60
N TYR A 148 3.64 23.20 8.48
CA TYR A 148 3.26 24.58 8.13
C TYR A 148 4.46 25.53 7.94
N ASN A 149 5.60 25.01 7.48
CA ASN A 149 6.80 25.81 7.32
C ASN A 149 6.60 26.97 6.32
N ALA A 150 6.49 28.17 6.83
CA ALA A 150 6.27 29.40 6.05
C ALA A 150 7.44 29.78 5.12
N LYS A 151 8.65 29.18 5.30
CA LYS A 151 9.83 29.50 4.47
C LYS A 151 9.64 29.23 2.98
N TYR A 152 8.67 28.39 2.62
CA TYR A 152 8.37 28.04 1.22
C TYR A 152 7.09 28.67 0.69
N THR A 153 6.47 29.62 1.43
CA THR A 153 5.39 30.44 0.87
C THR A 153 6.02 31.42 -0.10
N ALA A 154 5.62 31.32 -1.36
CA ALA A 154 6.28 32.00 -2.47
C ALA A 154 6.32 33.51 -2.29
N TRP A 155 7.51 34.03 -2.23
CA TRP A 155 7.75 35.44 -2.37
C TRP A 155 7.20 35.92 -3.72
N GLY A 156 6.29 36.86 -3.70
CA GLY A 156 5.79 37.49 -4.90
C GLY A 156 4.36 37.21 -5.31
N SER A 157 3.77 36.07 -4.90
CA SER A 157 2.38 35.74 -5.27
C SER A 157 1.32 36.33 -4.35
N TRP A 158 1.66 36.76 -3.14
CA TRP A 158 0.68 37.24 -2.16
C TRP A 158 0.06 38.61 -2.51
N LYS A 159 0.70 39.40 -3.34
CA LYS A 159 0.21 40.72 -3.76
C LYS A 159 -0.58 40.71 -5.06
N SER A 160 -0.61 39.60 -5.77
CA SER A 160 -1.24 39.51 -7.09
C SER A 160 -1.95 38.19 -7.28
N PRO A 161 -3.18 38.20 -7.81
CA PRO A 161 -3.89 36.97 -8.16
C PRO A 161 -3.42 36.35 -9.47
N SER A 162 -2.40 36.88 -10.11
CA SER A 162 -1.94 36.46 -11.45
C SER A 162 -1.38 35.02 -11.42
N MET A 163 -0.66 34.63 -10.36
CA MET A 163 -0.07 33.29 -10.24
C MET A 163 0.17 32.94 -8.77
N PRO A 164 -0.88 32.71 -7.98
CA PRO A 164 -0.74 32.32 -6.59
C PRO A 164 -0.16 30.92 -6.48
N TYR A 165 0.85 30.77 -5.65
CA TYR A 165 1.43 29.45 -5.33
C TYR A 165 0.63 28.77 -4.24
N ILE A 166 0.09 27.59 -4.54
CA ILE A 166 -0.67 26.77 -3.58
C ILE A 166 0.25 25.71 -3.01
N LYS A 167 0.45 25.74 -1.68
CA LYS A 167 1.26 24.77 -0.97
C LYS A 167 0.39 23.67 -0.39
N TYR A 168 0.66 22.45 -0.79
CA TYR A 168 0.04 21.27 -0.17
C TYR A 168 0.80 20.89 1.10
N THR A 169 0.08 20.81 2.23
CA THR A 169 0.60 20.35 3.53
C THR A 169 0.18 18.92 3.82
N TRP A 170 -0.44 18.26 2.85
CA TRP A 170 -0.98 16.91 2.94
C TRP A 170 -0.62 16.06 1.72
N GLU A 171 -0.78 14.76 1.87
CA GLU A 171 -0.77 13.78 0.79
C GLU A 171 -2.08 13.02 0.77
N PHE A 172 -2.41 12.41 -0.37
CA PHE A 172 -3.56 11.55 -0.55
C PHE A 172 -3.14 10.10 -0.45
N ILE A 173 -3.98 9.29 0.22
CA ILE A 173 -3.83 7.84 0.25
C ILE A 173 -5.07 7.25 -0.41
N GLU A 174 -4.90 6.81 -1.65
CA GLU A 174 -5.96 6.22 -2.46
C GLU A 174 -6.02 4.71 -2.22
N VAL A 175 -7.20 4.19 -1.85
CA VAL A 175 -7.39 2.78 -1.54
C VAL A 175 -8.39 2.14 -2.48
N PHE A 176 -7.99 1.00 -3.06
CA PHE A 176 -8.82 0.22 -3.98
C PHE A 176 -8.87 -1.24 -3.55
N ASP A 177 -10.00 -1.90 -3.84
CA ASP A 177 -10.22 -3.32 -3.62
C ASP A 177 -10.16 -4.10 -4.95
N LYS A 178 -9.70 -5.33 -4.90
CA LYS A 178 -9.75 -6.26 -6.04
C LYS A 178 -11.06 -7.06 -6.02
N GLU A 179 -11.87 -6.93 -7.08
CA GLU A 179 -13.10 -7.70 -7.37
C GLU A 179 -14.24 -7.56 -6.33
N THR A 180 -13.95 -7.37 -5.04
CA THR A 180 -14.95 -7.27 -3.98
C THR A 180 -14.48 -6.40 -2.82
N HIS A 181 -15.40 -5.65 -2.20
CA HIS A 181 -15.11 -4.85 -1.00
C HIS A 181 -14.93 -5.68 0.27
N LYS A 182 -15.22 -6.97 0.23
CA LYS A 182 -15.11 -7.87 1.38
C LYS A 182 -13.80 -8.66 1.32
N LYS A 183 -13.01 -8.60 2.40
CA LYS A 183 -11.84 -9.44 2.60
C LYS A 183 -12.17 -10.52 3.62
N GLY A 184 -11.87 -11.78 3.29
CA GLY A 184 -11.92 -12.89 4.21
C GLY A 184 -10.72 -12.90 5.15
N GLY A 185 -10.89 -13.47 6.35
CA GLY A 185 -9.82 -13.63 7.32
C GLY A 185 -10.36 -14.26 8.62
N ARG A 186 -9.45 -14.69 9.50
CA ARG A 186 -9.83 -15.31 10.78
C ARG A 186 -9.98 -14.23 11.85
N ARG A 187 -10.94 -14.44 12.75
CA ARG A 187 -11.23 -13.46 13.81
C ARG A 187 -10.05 -13.29 14.80
N GLU A 188 -9.31 -14.34 15.06
CA GLU A 188 -8.12 -14.35 15.91
C GLU A 188 -6.92 -13.56 15.33
N ASP A 189 -6.92 -13.32 14.02
CA ASP A 189 -5.89 -12.53 13.35
C ASP A 189 -6.21 -11.03 13.27
N ILE A 190 -7.33 -10.61 13.87
CA ILE A 190 -7.68 -9.17 13.99
C ILE A 190 -6.86 -8.58 15.13
N ASP A 191 -6.14 -7.49 14.86
CA ASP A 191 -5.29 -6.78 15.83
C ASP A 191 -5.56 -5.28 15.96
N ILE A 192 -6.63 -4.78 15.32
CA ILE A 192 -7.07 -3.41 15.49
C ILE A 192 -7.99 -3.31 16.72
N THR A 193 -7.75 -2.30 17.59
CA THR A 193 -8.63 -2.03 18.73
C THR A 193 -9.85 -1.20 18.30
N ALA A 194 -10.87 -1.15 19.18
CA ALA A 194 -12.06 -0.35 18.91
C ALA A 194 -11.74 1.15 18.85
N GLU A 195 -10.79 1.62 19.67
CA GLU A 195 -10.33 3.00 19.73
C GLU A 195 -9.57 3.37 18.46
N GLU A 196 -8.60 2.54 18.04
CA GLU A 196 -7.86 2.71 16.79
C GLU A 196 -8.81 2.75 15.59
N PHE A 197 -9.78 1.83 15.55
CA PHE A 197 -10.76 1.78 14.46
C PHE A 197 -11.59 3.06 14.37
N LYS A 198 -12.15 3.54 15.50
CA LYS A 198 -12.98 4.75 15.54
C LYS A 198 -12.20 5.99 15.09
N GLU A 199 -10.94 6.08 15.46
CA GLU A 199 -10.07 7.20 15.08
C GLU A 199 -9.67 7.11 13.59
N TRP A 200 -9.25 5.91 13.12
CA TRP A 200 -8.60 5.79 11.83
C TRP A 200 -9.55 5.63 10.64
N VAL A 201 -10.82 5.28 10.86
CA VAL A 201 -11.83 5.29 9.79
C VAL A 201 -12.25 6.70 9.36
N LEU A 202 -11.83 7.72 10.09
CA LEU A 202 -12.01 9.10 9.67
C LEU A 202 -11.05 9.38 8.51
N GLY A 203 -11.57 9.92 7.41
CA GLY A 203 -10.80 10.13 6.17
C GLY A 203 -9.70 11.20 6.25
N ARG A 204 -9.40 11.74 7.43
CA ARG A 204 -8.34 12.71 7.66
C ARG A 204 -7.44 12.27 8.81
N TRP A 205 -6.17 12.05 8.49
CA TRP A 205 -5.13 11.71 9.46
C TRP A 205 -4.18 12.90 9.65
N SER A 206 -3.76 13.13 10.90
CA SER A 206 -2.86 14.21 11.26
C SER A 206 -1.71 13.68 12.10
N PHE A 207 -0.53 13.53 11.48
CA PHE A 207 0.72 13.15 12.14
C PHE A 207 1.93 13.66 11.34
N PRO A 208 3.09 13.90 12.02
CA PRO A 208 4.26 14.46 11.37
C PRO A 208 4.88 13.52 10.33
N PRO A 209 5.55 14.08 9.30
CA PRO A 209 6.33 13.29 8.36
C PRO A 209 7.56 12.65 9.04
N GLU A 210 8.22 11.73 8.34
CA GLU A 210 9.49 11.15 8.80
C GLU A 210 10.58 12.24 8.87
N ILE A 211 11.23 12.36 10.00
CA ILE A 211 12.29 13.35 10.25
C ILE A 211 13.70 12.76 10.10
N ARG A 212 13.84 11.43 10.13
CA ARG A 212 15.12 10.70 10.06
C ARG A 212 15.50 10.32 8.64
N MET A 213 14.93 10.98 7.61
CA MET A 213 15.22 10.69 6.21
C MET A 213 16.72 10.73 5.87
N LYS A 214 17.48 11.67 6.49
CA LYS A 214 18.93 11.77 6.31
C LYS A 214 19.67 10.57 6.86
N GLU A 215 19.23 10.03 8.00
CA GLU A 215 19.80 8.83 8.63
C GLU A 215 19.62 7.60 7.73
N TYR A 216 18.50 7.54 7.03
CA TYR A 216 18.20 6.44 6.12
C TYR A 216 18.71 6.68 4.69
N SER A 217 19.34 7.83 4.42
CA SER A 217 19.85 8.21 3.08
C SER A 217 18.77 8.14 1.99
N HIS A 218 17.51 8.43 2.34
CA HIS A 218 16.38 8.38 1.44
C HIS A 218 15.68 9.75 1.37
N PRO A 219 15.43 10.30 0.17
CA PRO A 219 14.94 11.67 0.00
C PRO A 219 13.47 11.86 0.38
N ALA A 220 12.66 10.81 0.28
CA ALA A 220 11.23 10.87 0.51
C ALA A 220 10.71 9.57 1.15
N MET A 221 10.36 9.61 2.43
CA MET A 221 9.81 8.47 3.16
C MET A 221 8.55 8.91 3.92
N PHE A 222 7.55 8.06 3.94
CA PHE A 222 6.46 8.21 4.89
C PHE A 222 6.85 7.59 6.25
N PRO A 223 6.28 8.10 7.37
CA PRO A 223 6.56 7.55 8.70
C PRO A 223 5.89 6.20 8.89
N GLU A 224 6.40 5.40 9.84
CA GLU A 224 5.86 4.07 10.16
C GLU A 224 4.37 4.08 10.54
N GLU A 225 3.85 5.19 11.04
CA GLU A 225 2.44 5.35 11.40
C GLU A 225 1.49 5.19 10.21
N LEU A 226 1.90 5.60 9.00
CA LEU A 226 1.08 5.47 7.81
C LEU A 226 0.81 3.99 7.46
N PRO A 227 1.82 3.14 7.20
CA PRO A 227 1.57 1.74 6.92
C PRO A 227 1.01 0.99 8.13
N ARG A 228 1.28 1.40 9.37
CA ARG A 228 0.69 0.82 10.57
C ARG A 228 -0.84 0.94 10.55
N ARG A 229 -1.37 2.12 10.28
CA ARG A 229 -2.82 2.36 10.18
C ARG A 229 -3.43 1.55 9.04
N LEU A 230 -2.82 1.61 7.85
CA LEU A 230 -3.31 0.88 6.68
C LEU A 230 -3.33 -0.63 6.89
N MET A 231 -2.27 -1.21 7.47
CA MET A 231 -2.21 -2.66 7.72
C MET A 231 -3.28 -3.11 8.71
N LYS A 232 -3.44 -2.41 9.82
CA LYS A 232 -4.43 -2.79 10.83
C LYS A 232 -5.88 -2.57 10.36
N LEU A 233 -6.14 -1.56 9.50
CA LEU A 233 -7.45 -1.34 8.90
C LEU A 233 -7.79 -2.33 7.78
N PHE A 234 -6.78 -2.80 7.02
CA PHE A 234 -7.02 -3.44 5.73
C PHE A 234 -6.43 -4.85 5.59
N SER A 235 -5.72 -5.37 6.61
CA SER A 235 -5.18 -6.73 6.61
C SER A 235 -5.32 -7.42 7.96
N TYR A 236 -5.22 -8.74 7.93
CA TYR A 236 -5.13 -9.60 9.12
C TYR A 236 -3.66 -9.91 9.42
N LYS A 237 -3.36 -10.41 10.65
CA LYS A 237 -2.06 -11.04 10.91
C LYS A 237 -1.85 -12.17 9.92
N ASN A 238 -0.58 -12.44 9.58
CA ASN A 238 -0.16 -13.44 8.60
C ASN A 238 -0.55 -13.16 7.13
N ASP A 239 -1.26 -12.08 6.83
CA ASP A 239 -1.45 -11.62 5.46
C ASP A 239 -0.11 -11.23 4.82
N ILE A 240 -0.02 -11.32 3.48
CA ILE A 240 1.16 -10.90 2.72
C ILE A 240 0.98 -9.44 2.28
N VAL A 241 1.90 -8.60 2.72
CA VAL A 241 1.99 -7.18 2.34
C VAL A 241 3.10 -7.00 1.32
N LEU A 242 2.79 -6.35 0.20
CA LEU A 242 3.75 -6.05 -0.86
C LEU A 242 3.97 -4.53 -0.97
N ASP A 243 5.23 -4.13 -1.14
CA ASP A 243 5.59 -2.79 -1.58
C ASP A 243 6.50 -2.87 -2.82
N PRO A 244 5.99 -2.52 -4.03
CA PRO A 244 6.76 -2.56 -5.27
C PRO A 244 7.78 -1.41 -5.42
N PHE A 245 7.78 -0.43 -4.51
CA PHE A 245 8.72 0.69 -4.45
C PHE A 245 9.21 0.86 -3.00
N ASN A 246 9.79 -0.20 -2.45
CA ASN A 246 10.02 -0.38 -1.02
C ASN A 246 10.98 0.65 -0.39
N GLY A 247 11.86 1.28 -1.17
CA GLY A 247 12.85 2.22 -0.66
C GLY A 247 13.64 1.64 0.52
N ALA A 248 13.83 2.45 1.55
CA ALA A 248 14.48 2.02 2.80
C ALA A 248 13.61 1.08 3.68
N GLY A 249 12.52 0.52 3.16
CA GLY A 249 11.80 -0.60 3.78
C GLY A 249 10.82 -0.22 4.89
N THR A 250 10.18 0.94 4.86
CA THR A 250 9.24 1.31 5.92
C THR A 250 8.02 0.41 5.95
N THR A 251 7.43 0.09 4.79
CA THR A 251 6.29 -0.83 4.67
C THR A 251 6.65 -2.22 5.20
N THR A 252 7.75 -2.79 4.72
CA THR A 252 8.18 -4.15 5.10
C THR A 252 8.56 -4.26 6.56
N LEU A 253 9.20 -3.23 7.12
CA LEU A 253 9.51 -3.15 8.55
C LEU A 253 8.25 -3.16 9.42
N VAL A 254 7.24 -2.37 9.06
CA VAL A 254 5.98 -2.32 9.82
C VAL A 254 5.18 -3.62 9.65
N ALA A 255 5.20 -4.23 8.47
CA ALA A 255 4.61 -5.54 8.25
C ALA A 255 5.19 -6.58 9.22
N TRP A 256 6.51 -6.63 9.33
CA TRP A 256 7.21 -7.50 10.29
C TRP A 256 6.80 -7.23 11.73
N LYS A 257 6.85 -5.96 12.17
CA LYS A 257 6.45 -5.55 13.53
C LYS A 257 5.03 -5.95 13.90
N LEU A 258 4.14 -5.98 12.91
CA LEU A 258 2.71 -6.29 13.09
C LEU A 258 2.36 -7.74 12.76
N HIS A 259 3.35 -8.63 12.64
CA HIS A 259 3.15 -10.05 12.31
C HIS A 259 2.41 -10.27 10.97
N ARG A 260 2.71 -9.44 9.97
CA ARG A 260 2.39 -9.67 8.57
C ARG A 260 3.64 -10.20 7.88
N ARG A 261 3.43 -11.03 6.88
CA ARG A 261 4.48 -11.40 5.93
C ARG A 261 4.66 -10.26 4.94
N PHE A 262 5.82 -10.15 4.33
CA PHE A 262 6.07 -9.08 3.42
C PHE A 262 6.84 -9.51 2.17
N ILE A 263 6.74 -8.68 1.13
CA ILE A 263 7.61 -8.67 -0.03
C ILE A 263 7.92 -7.20 -0.31
N GLY A 264 9.20 -6.83 -0.32
CA GLY A 264 9.64 -5.50 -0.71
C GLY A 264 10.42 -5.57 -2.01
N ILE A 265 10.16 -4.68 -2.96
CA ILE A 265 10.90 -4.61 -4.21
C ILE A 265 11.50 -3.22 -4.34
N ASP A 266 12.78 -3.15 -4.68
CA ASP A 266 13.45 -1.90 -5.02
C ASP A 266 14.56 -2.16 -6.02
N ILE A 267 14.80 -1.21 -6.93
CA ILE A 267 15.86 -1.33 -7.92
C ILE A 267 17.24 -1.01 -7.35
N SER A 268 17.28 -0.27 -6.25
CA SER A 268 18.51 0.20 -5.62
C SER A 268 19.06 -0.81 -4.61
N GLU A 269 20.23 -1.38 -4.87
CA GLU A 269 20.93 -2.23 -3.93
C GLU A 269 21.12 -1.54 -2.58
N GLN A 270 21.48 -0.26 -2.57
CA GLN A 270 21.67 0.52 -1.35
C GLN A 270 20.38 0.57 -0.50
N TYR A 271 19.22 0.72 -1.13
CA TYR A 271 17.95 0.72 -0.40
C TYR A 271 17.56 -0.68 0.06
N CYS A 272 17.81 -1.71 -0.75
CA CYS A 272 17.62 -3.11 -0.35
C CYS A 272 18.45 -3.46 0.88
N ASP A 273 19.73 -3.10 0.90
CA ASP A 273 20.62 -3.30 2.06
C ASP A 273 20.12 -2.54 3.29
N ARG A 274 19.71 -1.28 3.11
CA ARG A 274 19.16 -0.47 4.20
C ARG A 274 17.89 -1.07 4.78
N ALA A 275 16.99 -1.53 3.94
CA ALA A 275 15.76 -2.19 4.37
C ALA A 275 16.06 -3.46 5.19
N LEU A 276 17.01 -4.29 4.74
CA LEU A 276 17.44 -5.48 5.48
C LEU A 276 18.09 -5.14 6.81
N GLN A 277 18.97 -4.14 6.88
CA GLN A 277 19.59 -3.67 8.13
C GLN A 277 18.54 -3.23 9.15
N ARG A 278 17.51 -2.49 8.72
CA ARG A 278 16.42 -2.06 9.61
C ARG A 278 15.59 -3.25 10.12
N LEU A 279 15.34 -4.24 9.28
CA LEU A 279 14.64 -5.47 9.67
C LEU A 279 15.47 -6.29 10.67
N ALA A 280 16.77 -6.43 10.46
CA ALA A 280 17.68 -7.13 11.36
C ALA A 280 17.69 -6.50 12.77
N LEU A 281 17.80 -5.18 12.86
CA LEU A 281 17.76 -4.44 14.14
C LEU A 281 16.46 -4.68 14.92
N VAL A 282 15.33 -4.80 14.25
CA VAL A 282 14.04 -5.08 14.90
C VAL A 282 13.94 -6.54 15.35
N ALA A 283 14.47 -7.47 14.56
CA ALA A 283 14.53 -8.89 14.93
C ALA A 283 15.40 -9.12 16.16
N GLU A 284 16.57 -8.47 16.26
CA GLU A 284 17.48 -8.52 17.42
C GLU A 284 16.83 -7.94 18.68
N ASN A 285 15.98 -6.92 18.56
CA ASN A 285 15.29 -6.30 19.68
C ASN A 285 14.01 -7.04 20.13
N GLY A 286 13.85 -8.30 19.73
CA GLY A 286 12.86 -9.21 20.31
C GLY A 286 11.49 -9.20 19.66
N VAL A 287 11.35 -8.74 18.43
CA VAL A 287 10.16 -9.01 17.62
C VAL A 287 10.42 -10.30 16.82
N PRO A 288 10.00 -11.48 17.33
CA PRO A 288 10.27 -12.73 16.64
C PRO A 288 9.50 -12.77 15.31
N PRO A 289 10.03 -13.51 14.32
CA PRO A 289 9.25 -13.87 13.14
C PRO A 289 7.96 -14.57 13.57
N ALA A 290 6.93 -14.46 12.74
CA ALA A 290 5.82 -15.40 12.88
C ALA A 290 6.41 -16.82 12.81
N PRO A 291 6.01 -17.74 13.70
CA PRO A 291 6.50 -19.12 13.65
C PRO A 291 6.28 -19.65 12.23
N ASP A 292 7.24 -20.37 11.70
CA ASP A 292 7.24 -21.02 10.39
C ASP A 292 7.65 -20.17 9.16
N TYR A 293 8.08 -18.90 9.31
CA TYR A 293 8.54 -18.10 8.17
C TYR A 293 10.05 -17.86 8.19
N PRO A 294 10.68 -17.81 7.00
CA PRO A 294 12.11 -17.54 6.91
C PRO A 294 12.46 -16.15 7.42
N MET A 295 13.64 -16.03 8.01
CA MET A 295 14.21 -14.72 8.36
C MET A 295 14.32 -13.84 7.13
N PRO A 296 14.17 -12.51 7.29
CA PRO A 296 14.34 -11.56 6.19
C PRO A 296 15.68 -11.75 5.48
N SER A 297 15.67 -11.71 4.15
CA SER A 297 16.89 -11.73 3.35
C SER A 297 16.68 -11.01 2.01
N ILE A 298 17.79 -10.69 1.34
CA ILE A 298 17.78 -10.12 -0.01
C ILE A 298 17.71 -11.25 -1.04
N MET A 299 16.92 -11.03 -2.08
CA MET A 299 16.91 -11.81 -3.31
C MET A 299 17.32 -10.87 -4.45
N VAL A 300 18.45 -11.16 -5.08
CA VAL A 300 18.89 -10.42 -6.27
C VAL A 300 18.39 -11.14 -7.51
N MET A 301 17.76 -10.41 -8.40
CA MET A 301 17.37 -10.92 -9.75
C MET A 301 18.32 -10.28 -10.75
N GLU A 302 19.20 -11.09 -11.32
CA GLU A 302 20.17 -10.60 -12.30
C GLU A 302 19.46 -10.04 -13.55
N PRO A 303 19.98 -8.97 -14.16
CA PRO A 303 19.48 -8.47 -15.43
C PRO A 303 19.63 -9.55 -16.52
N ASP A 304 18.65 -9.65 -17.42
CA ASP A 304 18.71 -10.52 -18.61
C ASP A 304 19.76 -10.04 -19.61
#